data_c8f81ee1be5eba7b25d327d8014aee6c
#
_entry.id   c8f81ee1be5eba7b25d327d8014aee6c
#
_cell.length_a   1.000
_cell.length_b   1.000
_cell.length_c   1.000
_cell.angle_alpha   90.00
_cell.angle_beta   90.00
_cell.angle_gamma   90.00
#
_symmetry.space_group_name_H-M   'P 1'
#
loop_
_entity.id
_entity.type
_entity.pdbx_description
1 polymer ?
#
loop_
_entity_poly.entity_id
_entity_poly.type
_entity_poly.pdbx_seq_one_letter_code
_entity_poly.pdbx_strand_id
1 'polypeptide(L)'
;MTTTLDQAQAVSVEAESRALGACLMATPSYDPVADVARAVREGDWHEPAHELVWLAVQRLHGAGRPTGLPAVEAQLRSTGDLEHAGGVVGLSRLASEACSAAEAGHYADLVHGYAQVRRYQQALVRGMQGARQADPLSVPDTIAAHQAELESLAADGQDDDDSFGRFGDHLDAHLDSLAVSVPPAAVTGFTDLDSLMKLMPGQMILVAARPAMGKSAFALGVATANARKGGPTLVHSLEMGRAEVSNRILSARARVAFHHIRDGVDSLTQDDWDRLDRYTPELKGLPLWMDYSARVSPARIRSRIKTVIRETGRAPLVVVDYLQLMQTDQRNTRQSTYDRVTEISRELKILASDTGAVIIALAQLNRGPEQRQDKRPAVSDLRDSGALEQDADAIILLHREDYYEPDSARSGETDLIVAKHRNGPTTTVTVGHQFHYSRLRDMSGAEEPEPAR
;
A
#
# COMPACT_ATOMS: atom_id res chain seq x y z
N MET A 1 7.41 -32.59 23.38
CA MET A 1 7.35 -31.20 22.90
C MET A 1 8.16 -30.21 23.75
N THR A 2 8.39 -30.44 25.02
CA THR A 2 9.21 -29.60 25.92
C THR A 2 10.70 -29.57 25.52
N THR A 3 11.27 -30.68 25.07
CA THR A 3 12.70 -30.82 24.75
C THR A 3 13.19 -29.99 23.57
N THR A 4 12.34 -29.69 22.59
CA THR A 4 12.70 -28.90 21.39
C THR A 4 12.71 -27.39 21.64
N LEU A 5 11.85 -26.91 22.52
CA LEU A 5 11.80 -25.51 22.93
C LEU A 5 12.99 -25.13 23.80
N ASP A 6 13.38 -26.01 24.75
CA ASP A 6 14.55 -25.81 25.62
C ASP A 6 15.85 -25.80 24.80
N GLN A 7 15.94 -26.63 23.74
CA GLN A 7 17.09 -26.63 22.81
C GLN A 7 17.16 -25.34 21.99
N ALA A 8 16.03 -24.82 21.50
CA ALA A 8 16.02 -23.58 20.73
C ALA A 8 16.41 -22.36 21.59
N GLN A 9 16.00 -22.34 22.88
CA GLN A 9 16.41 -21.30 23.81
C GLN A 9 17.92 -21.36 24.13
N ALA A 10 18.47 -22.56 24.36
CA ALA A 10 19.90 -22.72 24.61
C ALA A 10 20.75 -22.23 23.43
N VAL A 11 20.36 -22.53 22.20
CA VAL A 11 21.06 -22.06 20.98
C VAL A 11 20.95 -20.54 20.82
N SER A 12 19.80 -19.94 21.21
CA SER A 12 19.64 -18.48 21.20
C SER A 12 20.62 -17.79 22.14
N VAL A 13 20.75 -18.28 23.39
CA VAL A 13 21.66 -17.72 24.40
C VAL A 13 23.11 -17.90 23.98
N GLU A 14 23.47 -19.02 23.35
CA GLU A 14 24.81 -19.23 22.79
C GLU A 14 25.13 -18.22 21.70
N ALA A 15 24.19 -17.94 20.79
CA ALA A 15 24.36 -16.94 19.73
C ALA A 15 24.58 -15.53 20.31
N GLU A 16 23.81 -15.18 21.35
CA GLU A 16 23.95 -13.91 22.06
C GLU A 16 25.34 -13.78 22.72
N SER A 17 25.77 -14.81 23.44
CA SER A 17 27.08 -14.83 24.08
C SER A 17 28.21 -14.63 23.07
N ARG A 18 28.13 -15.29 21.91
CA ARG A 18 29.15 -15.17 20.85
C ARG A 18 29.14 -13.82 20.18
N ALA A 19 27.97 -13.22 19.89
CA ALA A 19 27.85 -11.90 19.32
C ALA A 19 28.44 -10.84 20.25
N LEU A 20 28.08 -10.87 21.54
CA LEU A 20 28.62 -9.95 22.54
C LEU A 20 30.11 -10.16 22.78
N GLY A 21 30.54 -11.41 22.89
CA GLY A 21 31.95 -11.74 23.04
C GLY A 21 32.81 -11.20 21.90
N ALA A 22 32.32 -11.27 20.65
CA ALA A 22 32.97 -10.66 19.50
C ALA A 22 33.10 -9.13 19.64
N CYS A 23 32.08 -8.43 20.16
CA CYS A 23 32.13 -7.00 20.42
C CYS A 23 33.17 -6.62 21.48
N LEU A 24 33.42 -7.52 22.48
CA LEU A 24 34.44 -7.31 23.49
C LEU A 24 35.86 -7.54 22.95
N MET A 25 36.00 -8.12 21.74
CA MET A 25 37.29 -8.35 21.03
C MET A 25 37.55 -7.33 19.92
N ALA A 26 36.83 -6.20 19.88
CA ALA A 26 36.98 -5.17 18.86
C ALA A 26 38.44 -4.71 18.73
N THR A 27 38.92 -4.56 17.50
CA THR A 27 40.26 -4.09 17.18
C THR A 27 40.19 -2.86 16.28
N PRO A 28 41.26 -2.03 16.20
CA PRO A 28 41.25 -0.87 15.32
C PRO A 28 41.05 -1.20 13.83
N SER A 29 41.31 -2.45 13.43
CA SER A 29 41.21 -2.89 12.04
C SER A 29 39.85 -3.53 11.68
N TYR A 30 39.01 -3.83 12.67
CA TYR A 30 37.69 -4.45 12.46
C TYR A 30 36.72 -4.07 13.56
N ASP A 31 35.52 -3.62 13.17
CA ASP A 31 34.46 -3.14 14.06
C ASP A 31 33.27 -4.12 14.12
N PRO A 32 33.32 -5.13 15.01
CA PRO A 32 32.21 -6.06 15.19
C PRO A 32 30.95 -5.40 15.79
N VAL A 33 31.10 -4.26 16.45
CA VAL A 33 29.96 -3.55 17.06
C VAL A 33 29.05 -2.98 15.98
N ALA A 34 29.61 -2.47 14.89
CA ALA A 34 28.83 -1.99 13.75
C ALA A 34 28.04 -3.12 13.08
N ASP A 35 28.65 -4.31 12.95
CA ASP A 35 27.97 -5.48 12.38
C ASP A 35 26.81 -5.97 13.25
N VAL A 36 27.00 -6.03 14.58
CA VAL A 36 25.92 -6.40 15.50
C VAL A 36 24.83 -5.33 15.54
N ALA A 37 25.21 -4.04 15.56
CA ALA A 37 24.24 -2.94 15.60
C ALA A 37 23.35 -2.87 14.34
N ARG A 38 23.84 -3.37 13.19
CA ARG A 38 23.06 -3.47 11.95
C ARG A 38 22.00 -4.55 12.02
N ALA A 39 22.28 -5.70 12.64
CA ALA A 39 21.40 -6.86 12.64
C ALA A 39 20.47 -6.92 13.85
N VAL A 40 20.92 -6.51 15.05
CA VAL A 40 20.20 -6.65 16.32
C VAL A 40 19.41 -5.37 16.64
N ARG A 41 18.15 -5.53 17.01
CA ARG A 41 17.23 -4.46 17.38
C ARG A 41 16.95 -4.43 18.88
N GLU A 42 16.30 -3.37 19.35
CA GLU A 42 15.82 -3.28 20.73
C GLU A 42 14.87 -4.44 21.06
N GLY A 43 15.11 -5.12 22.19
CA GLY A 43 14.34 -6.28 22.61
C GLY A 43 14.63 -7.60 21.87
N ASP A 44 15.72 -7.68 21.07
CA ASP A 44 16.16 -8.94 20.45
C ASP A 44 16.90 -9.84 21.41
N TRP A 45 17.51 -9.30 22.44
CA TRP A 45 18.20 -10.07 23.44
C TRP A 45 17.22 -10.90 24.28
N HIS A 46 17.50 -12.18 24.47
CA HIS A 46 16.70 -13.06 25.33
C HIS A 46 17.08 -12.91 26.79
N GLU A 47 18.38 -12.84 27.07
CA GLU A 47 18.91 -12.69 28.42
C GLU A 47 18.99 -11.20 28.79
N PRO A 48 18.31 -10.75 29.86
CA PRO A 48 18.39 -9.34 30.29
C PRO A 48 19.81 -8.88 30.61
N ALA A 49 20.66 -9.79 31.09
CA ALA A 49 22.07 -9.52 31.34
C ALA A 49 22.82 -9.16 30.05
N HIS A 50 22.52 -9.83 28.94
CA HIS A 50 23.12 -9.58 27.63
C HIS A 50 22.68 -8.21 27.06
N GLU A 51 21.44 -7.84 27.26
CA GLU A 51 20.93 -6.51 26.85
C GLU A 51 21.67 -5.39 27.59
N LEU A 52 21.94 -5.53 28.89
CA LEU A 52 22.72 -4.55 29.65
C LEU A 52 24.16 -4.44 29.13
N VAL A 53 24.80 -5.56 28.79
CA VAL A 53 26.15 -5.55 28.18
C VAL A 53 26.09 -4.86 26.83
N TRP A 54 25.12 -5.16 25.99
CA TRP A 54 24.95 -4.54 24.68
C TRP A 54 24.77 -3.01 24.78
N LEU A 55 23.91 -2.54 25.68
CA LEU A 55 23.72 -1.10 25.93
C LEU A 55 25.02 -0.41 26.37
N ALA A 56 25.83 -1.07 27.19
CA ALA A 56 27.14 -0.54 27.58
C ALA A 56 28.12 -0.47 26.40
N VAL A 57 28.16 -1.50 25.56
CA VAL A 57 28.94 -1.56 24.31
C VAL A 57 28.53 -0.42 23.37
N GLN A 58 27.24 -0.26 23.11
CA GLN A 58 26.72 0.82 22.23
C GLN A 58 27.09 2.21 22.74
N ARG A 59 26.97 2.48 24.05
CA ARG A 59 27.34 3.79 24.64
C ARG A 59 28.83 4.10 24.47
N LEU A 60 29.69 3.11 24.67
CA LEU A 60 31.13 3.26 24.50
C LEU A 60 31.46 3.49 23.03
N HIS A 61 30.93 2.68 22.13
CA HIS A 61 31.15 2.77 20.70
C HIS A 61 30.67 4.12 20.14
N GLY A 62 29.45 4.57 20.50
CA GLY A 62 28.91 5.89 20.11
C GLY A 62 29.72 7.07 20.64
N ALA A 63 30.45 6.88 21.73
CA ALA A 63 31.39 7.88 22.27
C ALA A 63 32.81 7.77 21.67
N GLY A 64 33.05 6.89 20.69
CA GLY A 64 34.36 6.65 20.09
C GLY A 64 35.37 6.01 21.07
N ARG A 65 34.89 5.30 22.10
CA ARG A 65 35.71 4.66 23.13
C ARG A 65 35.86 3.16 22.85
N PRO A 66 36.97 2.54 23.29
CA PRO A 66 37.16 1.10 23.17
C PRO A 66 36.03 0.31 23.84
N THR A 67 35.59 -0.81 23.22
CA THR A 67 34.55 -1.71 23.71
C THR A 67 35.11 -2.99 24.33
N GLY A 68 36.42 -3.08 24.56
CA GLY A 68 37.04 -4.22 25.22
C GLY A 68 36.53 -4.40 26.66
N LEU A 69 36.70 -5.63 27.17
CA LEU A 69 36.19 -6.07 28.48
C LEU A 69 36.45 -5.06 29.62
N PRO A 70 37.65 -4.48 29.83
CA PRO A 70 37.87 -3.52 30.93
C PRO A 70 37.04 -2.23 30.80
N ALA A 71 36.79 -1.77 29.57
CA ALA A 71 36.03 -0.56 29.32
C ALA A 71 34.52 -0.80 29.56
N VAL A 72 33.99 -1.94 29.13
CA VAL A 72 32.61 -2.35 29.36
C VAL A 72 32.35 -2.60 30.85
N GLU A 73 33.27 -3.25 31.55
CA GLU A 73 33.22 -3.41 33.01
C GLU A 73 33.14 -2.04 33.73
N ALA A 74 34.01 -1.12 33.38
CA ALA A 74 34.02 0.23 33.97
C ALA A 74 32.72 0.98 33.67
N GLN A 75 32.17 0.86 32.46
CA GLN A 75 30.91 1.45 32.04
C GLN A 75 29.76 0.90 32.87
N LEU A 76 29.60 -0.44 32.96
CA LEU A 76 28.56 -1.10 33.75
C LEU A 76 28.68 -0.79 35.24
N ARG A 77 29.91 -0.67 35.77
CA ARG A 77 30.14 -0.24 37.18
C ARG A 77 29.68 1.19 37.40
N SER A 78 29.89 2.07 36.43
CA SER A 78 29.49 3.49 36.54
C SER A 78 27.96 3.67 36.51
N THR A 79 27.22 2.77 35.84
CA THR A 79 25.77 2.79 35.80
C THR A 79 25.13 1.98 36.94
N GLY A 80 25.89 1.19 37.68
CA GLY A 80 25.38 0.31 38.73
C GLY A 80 24.86 -1.05 38.22
N ASP A 81 24.99 -1.34 36.93
CA ASP A 81 24.40 -2.52 36.27
C ASP A 81 25.34 -3.74 36.26
N LEU A 82 26.57 -3.63 36.77
CA LEU A 82 27.57 -4.66 36.65
C LEU A 82 27.11 -6.03 37.21
N GLU A 83 26.52 -6.04 38.39
CA GLU A 83 26.03 -7.28 39.02
C GLU A 83 24.86 -7.90 38.23
N HIS A 84 23.97 -7.07 37.71
CA HIS A 84 22.84 -7.52 36.89
C HIS A 84 23.29 -8.03 35.52
N ALA A 85 24.42 -7.56 35.01
CA ALA A 85 25.06 -8.06 33.78
C ALA A 85 25.90 -9.33 33.99
N GLY A 86 25.83 -9.97 35.16
CA GLY A 86 26.56 -11.20 35.50
C GLY A 86 27.93 -10.97 36.13
N GLY A 87 28.26 -9.74 36.51
CA GLY A 87 29.51 -9.37 37.15
C GLY A 87 30.74 -9.54 36.25
N VAL A 88 31.92 -9.41 36.82
CA VAL A 88 33.19 -9.61 36.08
C VAL A 88 33.32 -11.02 35.53
N VAL A 89 32.80 -12.01 36.24
CA VAL A 89 32.84 -13.41 35.81
C VAL A 89 31.97 -13.63 34.55
N GLY A 90 30.78 -13.07 34.51
CA GLY A 90 29.89 -13.12 33.34
C GLY A 90 30.53 -12.48 32.10
N LEU A 91 31.10 -11.28 32.26
CA LEU A 91 31.80 -10.58 31.16
C LEU A 91 33.00 -11.38 30.66
N SER A 92 33.79 -12.00 31.58
CA SER A 92 34.93 -12.80 31.21
C SER A 92 34.51 -14.08 30.45
N ARG A 93 33.36 -14.67 30.83
CA ARG A 93 32.79 -15.82 30.10
C ARG A 93 32.38 -15.41 28.69
N LEU A 94 31.65 -14.30 28.52
CA LEU A 94 31.27 -13.81 27.20
C LEU A 94 32.49 -13.58 26.29
N ALA A 95 33.53 -12.94 26.81
CA ALA A 95 34.76 -12.74 26.07
C ALA A 95 35.48 -14.06 25.67
N SER A 96 35.36 -15.12 26.48
CA SER A 96 35.97 -16.41 26.20
C SER A 96 35.15 -17.28 25.23
N GLU A 97 33.85 -17.05 25.07
CA GLU A 97 32.98 -17.79 24.18
C GLU A 97 33.05 -17.27 22.72
N ALA A 98 33.62 -16.10 22.48
CA ALA A 98 33.86 -15.59 21.15
C ALA A 98 34.98 -16.33 20.43
N CYS A 99 34.70 -16.86 19.24
CA CYS A 99 35.70 -17.52 18.40
C CYS A 99 36.49 -16.52 17.54
N SER A 100 35.79 -15.50 17.00
CA SER A 100 36.38 -14.48 16.13
C SER A 100 35.51 -13.22 16.10
N ALA A 101 36.14 -12.06 16.05
CA ALA A 101 35.41 -10.80 15.82
C ALA A 101 34.66 -10.78 14.47
N ALA A 102 35.23 -11.46 13.44
CA ALA A 102 34.67 -11.51 12.10
C ALA A 102 33.34 -12.31 12.00
N GLU A 103 33.01 -13.10 13.02
CA GLU A 103 31.74 -13.86 13.05
C GLU A 103 30.59 -13.08 13.74
N ALA A 104 30.84 -11.86 14.21
CA ALA A 104 29.89 -11.04 14.95
C ALA A 104 28.56 -10.85 14.19
N GLY A 105 28.62 -10.52 12.89
CA GLY A 105 27.46 -10.35 12.04
C GLY A 105 26.63 -11.62 11.92
N HIS A 106 27.27 -12.78 11.71
CA HIS A 106 26.56 -14.05 11.62
C HIS A 106 25.79 -14.39 12.91
N TYR A 107 26.42 -14.22 14.08
CA TYR A 107 25.72 -14.47 15.35
C TYR A 107 24.65 -13.42 15.65
N ALA A 108 24.85 -12.17 15.23
CA ALA A 108 23.85 -11.13 15.33
C ALA A 108 22.59 -11.44 14.50
N ASP A 109 22.76 -11.96 13.27
CA ASP A 109 21.65 -12.42 12.43
C ASP A 109 20.87 -13.57 13.11
N LEU A 110 21.60 -14.51 13.75
CA LEU A 110 20.96 -15.59 14.52
C LEU A 110 20.18 -15.04 15.72
N VAL A 111 20.73 -14.08 16.46
CA VAL A 111 20.04 -13.42 17.60
C VAL A 111 18.74 -12.80 17.12
N HIS A 112 18.79 -12.02 16.04
CA HIS A 112 17.60 -11.42 15.43
C HIS A 112 16.59 -12.47 14.97
N GLY A 113 17.03 -13.51 14.28
CA GLY A 113 16.17 -14.61 13.82
C GLY A 113 15.46 -15.33 14.98
N TYR A 114 16.17 -15.63 16.08
CA TYR A 114 15.53 -16.20 17.27
C TYR A 114 14.57 -15.24 17.97
N ALA A 115 14.86 -13.94 17.97
CA ALA A 115 13.94 -12.91 18.47
C ALA A 115 12.64 -12.86 17.65
N GLN A 116 12.74 -12.95 16.32
CA GLN A 116 11.56 -13.04 15.45
C GLN A 116 10.73 -14.29 15.76
N VAL A 117 11.36 -15.45 15.95
CA VAL A 117 10.64 -16.66 16.35
C VAL A 117 9.92 -16.48 17.68
N ARG A 118 10.55 -15.84 18.69
CA ARG A 118 9.90 -15.53 19.98
C ARG A 118 8.70 -14.60 19.82
N ARG A 119 8.84 -13.51 19.03
CA ARG A 119 7.73 -12.57 18.73
C ARG A 119 6.58 -13.29 18.03
N TYR A 120 6.90 -14.15 17.05
CA TYR A 120 5.88 -14.95 16.36
C TYR A 120 5.14 -15.90 17.31
N GLN A 121 5.86 -16.62 18.21
CA GLN A 121 5.24 -17.48 19.22
C GLN A 121 4.32 -16.69 20.16
N GLN A 122 4.73 -15.50 20.59
CA GLN A 122 3.91 -14.61 21.42
C GLN A 122 2.64 -14.14 20.69
N ALA A 123 2.76 -13.81 19.40
CA ALA A 123 1.61 -13.43 18.58
C ALA A 123 0.62 -14.59 18.45
N LEU A 124 1.09 -15.82 18.23
CA LEU A 124 0.24 -17.02 18.21
C LEU A 124 -0.51 -17.23 19.52
N VAL A 125 0.17 -17.03 20.65
CA VAL A 125 -0.48 -17.13 21.99
C VAL A 125 -1.54 -16.05 22.15
N ARG A 126 -1.26 -14.80 21.76
CA ARG A 126 -2.27 -13.70 21.78
C ARG A 126 -3.44 -13.99 20.86
N GLY A 127 -3.18 -14.52 19.66
CA GLY A 127 -4.22 -14.94 18.71
C GLY A 127 -5.13 -16.03 19.29
N MET A 128 -4.55 -17.04 19.96
CA MET A 128 -5.32 -18.10 20.66
C MET A 128 -6.15 -17.53 21.82
N GLN A 129 -5.60 -16.58 22.58
CA GLN A 129 -6.34 -15.92 23.68
C GLN A 129 -7.49 -15.06 23.14
N GLY A 130 -7.23 -14.28 22.07
CA GLY A 130 -8.24 -13.50 21.37
C GLY A 130 -9.39 -14.38 20.84
N ALA A 131 -9.05 -15.51 20.21
CA ALA A 131 -10.05 -16.47 19.71
C ALA A 131 -10.93 -17.07 20.81
N ARG A 132 -10.37 -17.35 22.01
CA ARG A 132 -11.12 -17.85 23.16
C ARG A 132 -12.09 -16.83 23.78
N GLN A 133 -11.80 -15.52 23.61
CA GLN A 133 -12.57 -14.42 24.18
C GLN A 133 -13.48 -13.73 23.14
N ALA A 134 -13.39 -14.15 21.86
CA ALA A 134 -14.14 -13.52 20.79
C ALA A 134 -15.64 -13.78 20.93
N ASP A 135 -16.44 -12.72 20.82
CA ASP A 135 -17.87 -12.83 20.57
C ASP A 135 -18.07 -13.39 19.14
N PRO A 136 -19.00 -14.36 18.94
CA PRO A 136 -19.31 -14.90 17.61
C PRO A 136 -19.56 -13.84 16.52
N LEU A 137 -20.10 -12.68 16.90
CA LEU A 137 -20.35 -11.58 15.96
C LEU A 137 -19.09 -10.75 15.64
N SER A 138 -18.03 -10.84 16.45
CA SER A 138 -16.78 -10.11 16.28
C SER A 138 -15.61 -10.97 15.77
N VAL A 139 -15.85 -12.25 15.46
CA VAL A 139 -14.81 -13.17 14.93
C VAL A 139 -14.06 -12.60 13.71
N PRO A 140 -14.73 -12.00 12.70
CA PRO A 140 -14.00 -11.42 11.57
C PRO A 140 -13.04 -10.31 11.98
N ASP A 141 -13.39 -9.48 12.95
CA ASP A 141 -12.54 -8.39 13.45
C ASP A 141 -11.34 -8.94 14.22
N THR A 142 -11.56 -9.99 15.03
CA THR A 142 -10.48 -10.67 15.77
C THR A 142 -9.47 -11.32 14.83
N ILE A 143 -9.94 -11.95 13.75
CA ILE A 143 -9.07 -12.52 12.71
C ILE A 143 -8.29 -11.42 12.02
N ALA A 144 -8.94 -10.32 11.63
CA ALA A 144 -8.28 -9.20 10.94
C ALA A 144 -7.19 -8.56 11.80
N ALA A 145 -7.45 -8.37 13.09
CA ALA A 145 -6.46 -7.83 14.04
C ALA A 145 -5.24 -8.74 14.17
N HIS A 146 -5.44 -10.06 14.27
CA HIS A 146 -4.34 -11.01 14.37
C HIS A 146 -3.57 -11.12 13.05
N GLN A 147 -4.23 -11.04 11.89
CA GLN A 147 -3.56 -10.99 10.60
C GLN A 147 -2.67 -9.76 10.47
N ALA A 148 -3.16 -8.58 10.89
CA ALA A 148 -2.36 -7.35 10.88
C ALA A 148 -1.12 -7.46 11.77
N GLU A 149 -1.25 -8.08 12.96
CA GLU A 149 -0.12 -8.34 13.86
C GLU A 149 0.92 -9.27 13.22
N LEU A 150 0.50 -10.36 12.59
CA LEU A 150 1.41 -11.28 11.88
C LEU A 150 2.08 -10.61 10.67
N GLU A 151 1.35 -9.76 9.96
CA GLU A 151 1.90 -8.99 8.85
C GLU A 151 2.96 -7.98 9.30
N SER A 152 2.76 -7.32 10.46
CA SER A 152 3.77 -6.40 11.00
C SER A 152 5.06 -7.15 11.38
N LEU A 153 4.95 -8.35 11.97
CA LEU A 153 6.11 -9.18 12.26
C LEU A 153 6.86 -9.65 11.01
N ALA A 154 6.13 -9.93 9.92
CA ALA A 154 6.74 -10.29 8.65
C ALA A 154 7.44 -9.10 7.97
N ALA A 155 6.92 -7.90 8.16
CA ALA A 155 7.54 -6.67 7.67
C ALA A 155 8.80 -6.29 8.45
N ASP A 156 8.85 -6.52 9.76
CA ASP A 156 10.04 -6.32 10.60
C ASP A 156 11.25 -7.17 10.19
N GLY A 157 11.02 -8.26 9.47
CA GLY A 157 12.08 -9.14 8.94
C GLY A 157 12.63 -8.71 7.56
N GLN A 158 11.99 -7.77 6.90
CA GLN A 158 12.47 -7.15 5.67
C GLN A 158 12.99 -5.74 6.03
N ASP A 159 14.27 -5.65 6.41
CA ASP A 159 14.90 -4.34 6.48
C ASP A 159 14.84 -3.71 5.10
N ASP A 160 14.15 -2.58 4.98
CA ASP A 160 14.33 -1.59 3.93
C ASP A 160 15.72 -0.95 4.09
N ASP A 161 16.78 -1.75 3.95
CA ASP A 161 18.17 -1.27 3.89
C ASP A 161 18.38 -0.34 2.68
N ASP A 162 17.40 -0.33 1.78
CA ASP A 162 17.32 0.53 0.60
C ASP A 162 16.69 1.92 0.89
N SER A 163 16.07 2.11 2.07
CA SER A 163 15.39 3.38 2.41
C SER A 163 16.33 4.46 2.95
N PHE A 164 17.52 4.08 3.45
CA PHE A 164 18.53 4.96 4.02
C PHE A 164 19.94 4.62 3.53
N GLY A 165 20.54 5.53 2.76
CA GLY A 165 21.89 5.39 2.22
C GLY A 165 22.45 6.71 1.72
N ARG A 166 23.72 6.74 1.36
CA ARG A 166 24.31 7.91 0.70
C ARG A 166 23.76 8.01 -0.72
N PHE A 167 23.39 9.19 -1.16
CA PHE A 167 22.91 9.45 -2.51
C PHE A 167 23.80 8.83 -3.61
N GLY A 168 25.14 8.90 -3.41
CA GLY A 168 26.10 8.35 -4.36
C GLY A 168 26.03 6.82 -4.51
N ASP A 169 25.63 6.09 -3.46
CA ASP A 169 25.61 4.63 -3.47
C ASP A 169 24.51 4.08 -4.39
N HIS A 170 23.46 4.88 -4.62
CA HIS A 170 22.32 4.51 -5.50
C HIS A 170 22.42 5.14 -6.89
N LEU A 171 23.37 6.07 -7.13
CA LEU A 171 23.39 6.88 -8.34
C LEU A 171 23.70 6.06 -9.59
N ASP A 172 24.66 5.14 -9.53
CA ASP A 172 25.06 4.33 -10.68
C ASP A 172 23.93 3.40 -11.10
N ALA A 173 23.28 2.72 -10.15
CA ALA A 173 22.11 1.89 -10.40
C ALA A 173 20.94 2.70 -10.99
N HIS A 174 20.76 3.95 -10.52
CA HIS A 174 19.76 4.84 -11.06
C HIS A 174 20.08 5.27 -12.51
N LEU A 175 21.33 5.62 -12.81
CA LEU A 175 21.76 5.97 -14.16
C LEU A 175 21.58 4.79 -15.13
N ASP A 176 21.89 3.57 -14.71
CA ASP A 176 21.64 2.36 -15.48
C ASP A 176 20.14 2.16 -15.75
N SER A 177 19.29 2.48 -14.77
CA SER A 177 17.83 2.40 -14.92
C SER A 177 17.28 3.39 -15.95
N LEU A 178 17.92 4.57 -16.14
CA LEU A 178 17.52 5.56 -17.13
C LEU A 178 17.78 5.09 -18.57
N ALA A 179 18.68 4.13 -18.77
CA ALA A 179 18.94 3.52 -20.08
C ALA A 179 17.82 2.55 -20.51
N VAL A 180 16.94 2.16 -19.59
CA VAL A 180 15.83 1.25 -19.84
C VAL A 180 14.52 2.01 -19.82
N SER A 181 13.72 1.90 -20.91
CA SER A 181 12.37 2.47 -20.95
C SER A 181 11.47 1.72 -19.98
N VAL A 182 11.09 2.35 -18.86
CA VAL A 182 10.12 1.80 -17.92
C VAL A 182 8.72 2.10 -18.42
N PRO A 183 7.91 1.10 -18.79
CA PRO A 183 6.52 1.31 -19.16
C PRO A 183 5.72 1.82 -17.97
N PRO A 184 4.62 2.57 -18.19
CA PRO A 184 3.72 2.97 -17.11
C PRO A 184 3.17 1.74 -16.39
N ALA A 185 2.96 1.84 -15.07
CA ALA A 185 2.41 0.76 -14.25
C ALA A 185 0.95 0.45 -14.61
N ALA A 186 0.23 1.48 -15.07
CA ALA A 186 -1.15 1.39 -15.49
C ALA A 186 -1.45 2.40 -16.61
N VAL A 187 -2.58 2.23 -17.30
CA VAL A 187 -3.10 3.15 -18.31
C VAL A 187 -4.51 3.58 -17.98
N THR A 188 -4.88 4.80 -18.38
CA THR A 188 -6.25 5.30 -18.24
C THR A 188 -7.16 4.84 -19.37
N GLY A 189 -6.58 4.58 -20.53
CA GLY A 189 -7.28 4.28 -21.77
C GLY A 189 -7.75 5.52 -22.53
N PHE A 190 -7.40 6.72 -22.07
CA PHE A 190 -7.60 7.98 -22.77
C PHE A 190 -6.24 8.46 -23.28
N THR A 191 -6.08 8.52 -24.60
CA THR A 191 -4.79 8.75 -25.25
C THR A 191 -4.14 10.07 -24.81
N ASP A 192 -4.92 11.14 -24.77
CA ASP A 192 -4.41 12.45 -24.37
C ASP A 192 -4.05 12.50 -22.89
N LEU A 193 -4.85 11.82 -22.04
CA LEU A 193 -4.56 11.74 -20.61
C LEU A 193 -3.34 10.86 -20.30
N ASP A 194 -3.19 9.73 -20.99
CA ASP A 194 -2.03 8.84 -20.88
C ASP A 194 -0.73 9.49 -21.39
N SER A 195 -0.84 10.39 -22.40
CA SER A 195 0.28 11.18 -22.89
C SER A 195 0.70 12.29 -21.92
N LEU A 196 -0.28 12.90 -21.27
CA LEU A 196 -0.07 13.95 -20.25
C LEU A 196 0.48 13.39 -18.94
N MET A 197 -0.07 12.25 -18.50
CA MET A 197 0.16 11.70 -17.17
C MET A 197 0.41 10.20 -17.24
N LYS A 198 1.68 9.82 -17.13
CA LYS A 198 2.05 8.41 -16.99
C LYS A 198 1.76 7.96 -15.56
N LEU A 199 0.97 6.89 -15.42
CA LEU A 199 0.67 6.29 -14.13
C LEU A 199 1.85 5.42 -13.68
N MET A 200 2.63 5.91 -12.73
CA MET A 200 3.83 5.24 -12.23
C MET A 200 3.56 4.48 -10.94
N PRO A 201 4.38 3.45 -10.61
CA PRO A 201 4.21 2.71 -9.36
C PRO A 201 4.21 3.65 -8.13
N GLY A 202 3.36 3.34 -7.15
CA GLY A 202 3.30 4.08 -5.89
C GLY A 202 2.54 5.41 -5.94
N GLN A 203 1.87 5.71 -7.05
CA GLN A 203 1.08 6.94 -7.19
C GLN A 203 -0.36 6.78 -6.68
N MET A 204 -0.84 7.85 -6.04
CA MET A 204 -2.24 8.04 -5.67
C MET A 204 -2.85 9.17 -6.49
N ILE A 205 -3.89 8.85 -7.28
CA ILE A 205 -4.64 9.77 -8.11
C ILE A 205 -6.02 9.98 -7.50
N LEU A 206 -6.37 11.22 -7.23
CA LEU A 206 -7.71 11.57 -6.77
C LEU A 206 -8.57 11.99 -7.95
N VAL A 207 -9.73 11.36 -8.11
CA VAL A 207 -10.72 11.73 -9.13
C VAL A 207 -11.97 12.22 -8.43
N ALA A 208 -12.31 13.48 -8.63
CA ALA A 208 -13.44 14.09 -7.93
C ALA A 208 -14.46 14.72 -8.87
N ALA A 209 -15.73 14.60 -8.49
CA ALA A 209 -16.84 15.14 -9.26
C ALA A 209 -18.06 15.45 -8.39
N ARG A 210 -18.95 16.31 -8.90
CA ARG A 210 -20.33 16.39 -8.40
C ARG A 210 -21.11 15.12 -8.82
N PRO A 211 -22.18 14.77 -8.13
CA PRO A 211 -23.07 13.67 -8.55
C PRO A 211 -23.50 13.82 -10.02
N ALA A 212 -23.69 12.70 -10.69
CA ALA A 212 -24.11 12.60 -12.09
C ALA A 212 -23.14 13.14 -13.17
N MET A 213 -21.93 13.57 -12.80
CA MET A 213 -20.88 13.99 -13.74
C MET A 213 -20.17 12.83 -14.45
N GLY A 214 -20.47 11.57 -14.10
CA GLY A 214 -19.87 10.40 -14.72
C GLY A 214 -18.64 9.81 -14.02
N LYS A 215 -18.41 10.14 -12.73
CA LYS A 215 -17.28 9.67 -11.93
C LYS A 215 -17.10 8.14 -11.99
N SER A 216 -18.14 7.36 -11.68
CA SER A 216 -18.08 5.90 -11.69
C SER A 216 -17.94 5.33 -13.11
N ALA A 217 -18.52 6.00 -14.14
CA ALA A 217 -18.32 5.61 -15.54
C ALA A 217 -16.85 5.80 -15.97
N PHE A 218 -16.22 6.91 -15.56
CA PHE A 218 -14.79 7.17 -15.76
C PHE A 218 -13.95 6.06 -15.08
N ALA A 219 -14.19 5.81 -13.80
CA ALA A 219 -13.42 4.85 -13.01
C ALA A 219 -13.51 3.41 -13.54
N LEU A 220 -14.71 2.95 -13.87
CA LEU A 220 -14.93 1.62 -14.47
C LEU A 220 -14.35 1.56 -15.89
N GLY A 221 -14.40 2.66 -16.65
CA GLY A 221 -13.75 2.79 -17.96
C GLY A 221 -12.25 2.60 -17.86
N VAL A 222 -11.58 3.33 -16.97
CA VAL A 222 -10.14 3.21 -16.69
C VAL A 222 -9.79 1.79 -16.23
N ALA A 223 -10.55 1.24 -15.28
CA ALA A 223 -10.32 -0.12 -14.78
C ALA A 223 -10.39 -1.17 -15.90
N THR A 224 -11.41 -1.07 -16.74
CA THR A 224 -11.60 -2.00 -17.88
C THR A 224 -10.52 -1.80 -18.94
N ALA A 225 -10.14 -0.56 -19.25
CA ALA A 225 -9.09 -0.24 -20.23
C ALA A 225 -7.73 -0.80 -19.79
N ASN A 226 -7.35 -0.61 -18.51
CA ASN A 226 -6.12 -1.18 -17.96
C ASN A 226 -6.12 -2.71 -18.02
N ALA A 227 -7.21 -3.35 -17.60
CA ALA A 227 -7.35 -4.80 -17.65
C ALA A 227 -7.26 -5.36 -19.08
N ARG A 228 -7.85 -4.69 -20.08
CA ARG A 228 -7.75 -5.03 -21.50
C ARG A 228 -6.33 -4.94 -22.07
N LYS A 229 -5.49 -4.08 -21.49
CA LYS A 229 -4.06 -4.00 -21.81
C LYS A 229 -3.22 -5.03 -21.03
N GLY A 230 -3.86 -5.95 -20.31
CA GLY A 230 -3.21 -6.99 -19.52
C GLY A 230 -2.68 -6.50 -18.17
N GLY A 231 -3.04 -5.29 -17.74
CA GLY A 231 -2.70 -4.76 -16.42
C GLY A 231 -3.62 -5.34 -15.34
N PRO A 232 -3.11 -6.00 -14.28
CA PRO A 232 -3.95 -6.43 -13.18
C PRO A 232 -4.69 -5.25 -12.58
N THR A 233 -5.99 -5.40 -12.33
CA THR A 233 -6.86 -4.32 -11.88
C THR A 233 -7.77 -4.79 -10.78
N LEU A 234 -7.85 -4.03 -9.68
CA LEU A 234 -8.69 -4.30 -8.53
C LEU A 234 -9.66 -3.14 -8.31
N VAL A 235 -10.95 -3.41 -8.24
CA VAL A 235 -11.96 -2.38 -8.00
C VAL A 235 -12.70 -2.67 -6.70
N HIS A 236 -12.69 -1.70 -5.78
CA HIS A 236 -13.51 -1.69 -4.57
C HIS A 236 -14.74 -0.81 -4.83
N SER A 237 -15.92 -1.44 -4.99
CA SER A 237 -17.18 -0.74 -5.18
C SER A 237 -17.98 -0.72 -3.89
N LEU A 238 -17.99 0.44 -3.21
CA LEU A 238 -18.70 0.64 -1.95
C LEU A 238 -20.12 1.22 -2.17
N GLU A 239 -20.35 1.89 -3.30
CA GLU A 239 -21.62 2.53 -3.62
C GLU A 239 -22.53 1.60 -4.43
N MET A 240 -21.96 0.84 -5.38
CA MET A 240 -22.73 0.04 -6.32
C MET A 240 -22.57 -1.46 -6.06
N GLY A 241 -23.68 -2.16 -6.14
CA GLY A 241 -23.70 -3.62 -6.02
C GLY A 241 -23.19 -4.33 -7.28
N ARG A 242 -22.94 -5.65 -7.14
CA ARG A 242 -22.41 -6.50 -8.23
C ARG A 242 -23.17 -6.37 -9.53
N ALA A 243 -24.51 -6.46 -9.48
CA ALA A 243 -25.36 -6.42 -10.69
C ALA A 243 -25.21 -5.06 -11.42
N GLU A 244 -25.21 -3.96 -10.69
CA GLU A 244 -25.09 -2.63 -11.29
C GLU A 244 -23.74 -2.41 -11.95
N VAL A 245 -22.64 -2.78 -11.28
CA VAL A 245 -21.29 -2.69 -11.87
C VAL A 245 -21.17 -3.57 -13.10
N SER A 246 -21.66 -4.81 -13.05
CA SER A 246 -21.67 -5.72 -14.20
C SER A 246 -22.45 -5.13 -15.37
N ASN A 247 -23.63 -4.60 -15.13
CA ASN A 247 -24.47 -3.98 -16.15
C ASN A 247 -23.78 -2.77 -16.80
N ARG A 248 -23.07 -1.93 -16.01
CA ARG A 248 -22.33 -0.78 -16.53
C ARG A 248 -21.14 -1.21 -17.41
N ILE A 249 -20.37 -2.20 -16.98
CA ILE A 249 -19.23 -2.73 -17.77
C ILE A 249 -19.73 -3.36 -19.07
N LEU A 250 -20.78 -4.19 -19.01
CA LEU A 250 -21.41 -4.80 -20.19
C LEU A 250 -21.94 -3.73 -21.14
N SER A 251 -22.71 -2.77 -20.63
CA SER A 251 -23.26 -1.66 -21.41
C SER A 251 -22.16 -0.87 -22.13
N ALA A 252 -21.11 -0.50 -21.38
CA ALA A 252 -19.98 0.27 -21.91
C ALA A 252 -19.24 -0.49 -23.01
N ARG A 253 -19.00 -1.79 -22.81
CA ARG A 253 -18.21 -2.60 -23.74
C ARG A 253 -18.98 -3.07 -24.97
N ALA A 254 -20.18 -3.60 -24.77
CA ALA A 254 -21.03 -4.11 -25.84
C ALA A 254 -21.81 -3.00 -26.59
N ARG A 255 -21.76 -1.75 -26.10
CA ARG A 255 -22.56 -0.62 -26.63
C ARG A 255 -24.07 -0.96 -26.67
N VAL A 256 -24.54 -1.62 -25.61
CA VAL A 256 -25.96 -1.88 -25.38
C VAL A 256 -26.47 -0.84 -24.37
N ALA A 257 -27.62 -0.26 -24.65
CA ALA A 257 -28.16 0.77 -23.77
C ALA A 257 -28.33 0.27 -22.34
N PHE A 258 -27.83 1.05 -21.35
CA PHE A 258 -27.82 0.64 -19.95
C PHE A 258 -29.21 0.26 -19.43
N HIS A 259 -30.25 0.98 -19.86
CA HIS A 259 -31.61 0.64 -19.47
C HIS A 259 -32.10 -0.67 -20.06
N HIS A 260 -31.68 -1.07 -21.30
CA HIS A 260 -32.00 -2.39 -21.85
C HIS A 260 -31.44 -3.51 -21.00
N ILE A 261 -30.17 -3.39 -20.57
CA ILE A 261 -29.53 -4.39 -19.71
C ILE A 261 -30.19 -4.43 -18.33
N ARG A 262 -30.51 -3.27 -17.76
CA ARG A 262 -31.15 -3.17 -16.44
C ARG A 262 -32.55 -3.80 -16.43
N ASP A 263 -33.33 -3.53 -17.46
CA ASP A 263 -34.72 -3.98 -17.57
C ASP A 263 -34.79 -5.45 -18.10
N GLY A 264 -33.66 -5.98 -18.62
CA GLY A 264 -33.51 -7.39 -18.96
C GLY A 264 -34.31 -7.83 -20.21
N VAL A 265 -34.89 -9.02 -20.15
CA VAL A 265 -35.54 -9.66 -21.29
C VAL A 265 -36.68 -8.85 -21.91
N ASP A 266 -37.28 -7.97 -21.12
CA ASP A 266 -38.39 -7.13 -21.61
C ASP A 266 -37.93 -5.98 -22.52
N SER A 267 -36.64 -5.63 -22.48
CA SER A 267 -36.06 -4.51 -23.23
C SER A 267 -34.91 -4.90 -24.16
N LEU A 268 -34.24 -6.04 -23.91
CA LEU A 268 -33.12 -6.51 -24.74
C LEU A 268 -33.63 -7.02 -26.08
N THR A 269 -33.12 -6.44 -27.18
CA THR A 269 -33.35 -6.90 -28.54
C THR A 269 -32.41 -8.08 -28.90
N GLN A 270 -32.68 -8.78 -30.03
CA GLN A 270 -31.76 -9.81 -30.51
C GLN A 270 -30.36 -9.22 -30.85
N ASP A 271 -30.30 -8.02 -31.44
CA ASP A 271 -29.02 -7.33 -31.68
C ASP A 271 -28.26 -7.02 -30.41
N ASP A 272 -28.96 -6.65 -29.33
CA ASP A 272 -28.33 -6.44 -28.02
C ASP A 272 -27.72 -7.76 -27.47
N TRP A 273 -28.46 -8.87 -27.59
CA TRP A 273 -27.94 -10.20 -27.20
C TRP A 273 -26.73 -10.62 -28.01
N ASP A 274 -26.77 -10.44 -29.33
CA ASP A 274 -25.66 -10.78 -30.22
C ASP A 274 -24.40 -9.95 -29.88
N ARG A 275 -24.57 -8.69 -29.49
CA ARG A 275 -23.45 -7.82 -28.99
C ARG A 275 -22.95 -8.30 -27.63
N LEU A 276 -23.84 -8.60 -26.69
CA LEU A 276 -23.44 -9.10 -25.37
C LEU A 276 -22.65 -10.41 -25.50
N ASP A 277 -23.10 -11.33 -26.32
CA ASP A 277 -22.43 -12.62 -26.56
C ASP A 277 -21.05 -12.44 -27.19
N ARG A 278 -20.90 -11.48 -28.11
CA ARG A 278 -19.61 -11.17 -28.75
C ARG A 278 -18.55 -10.68 -27.78
N TYR A 279 -18.92 -9.84 -26.83
CA TYR A 279 -17.95 -9.21 -25.90
C TYR A 279 -17.78 -9.95 -24.57
N THR A 280 -18.69 -10.84 -24.21
CA THR A 280 -18.64 -11.60 -22.95
C THR A 280 -17.37 -12.46 -22.80
N PRO A 281 -16.86 -13.17 -23.83
CA PRO A 281 -15.61 -13.94 -23.71
C PRO A 281 -14.40 -13.08 -23.36
N GLU A 282 -14.28 -11.91 -24.00
CA GLU A 282 -13.21 -10.93 -23.67
C GLU A 282 -13.30 -10.52 -22.20
N LEU A 283 -14.47 -10.09 -21.73
CA LEU A 283 -14.67 -9.62 -20.37
C LEU A 283 -14.37 -10.70 -19.31
N LYS A 284 -14.70 -11.96 -19.60
CA LYS A 284 -14.40 -13.11 -18.72
C LYS A 284 -12.91 -13.38 -18.57
N GLY A 285 -12.11 -13.04 -19.59
CA GLY A 285 -10.66 -13.26 -19.59
C GLY A 285 -9.85 -12.08 -18.99
N LEU A 286 -10.48 -10.98 -18.59
CA LEU A 286 -9.76 -9.83 -18.08
C LEU A 286 -9.15 -10.08 -16.69
N PRO A 287 -7.91 -9.62 -16.44
CA PRO A 287 -7.31 -9.60 -15.10
C PRO A 287 -7.95 -8.49 -14.25
N LEU A 288 -9.24 -8.61 -13.96
CA LEU A 288 -10.07 -7.63 -13.27
C LEU A 288 -10.73 -8.27 -12.04
N TRP A 289 -10.28 -7.89 -10.87
CA TRP A 289 -10.84 -8.31 -9.57
C TRP A 289 -11.81 -7.27 -9.04
N MET A 290 -12.91 -7.72 -8.47
CA MET A 290 -13.96 -6.87 -7.91
C MET A 290 -14.20 -7.21 -6.45
N ASP A 291 -14.16 -6.21 -5.57
CA ASP A 291 -14.59 -6.35 -4.17
C ASP A 291 -15.85 -5.47 -3.94
N TYR A 292 -16.96 -6.13 -3.60
CA TYR A 292 -18.26 -5.48 -3.31
C TYR A 292 -18.55 -5.41 -1.82
N SER A 293 -17.52 -5.46 -0.98
CA SER A 293 -17.70 -5.40 0.46
C SER A 293 -18.21 -4.05 0.90
N ALA A 294 -19.25 -4.05 1.72
CA ALA A 294 -19.83 -2.81 2.27
C ALA A 294 -18.89 -2.09 3.25
N ARG A 295 -17.89 -2.78 3.77
CA ARG A 295 -16.89 -2.24 4.70
C ARG A 295 -15.50 -2.48 4.12
N VAL A 296 -14.85 -1.41 3.71
CA VAL A 296 -13.51 -1.42 3.16
C VAL A 296 -12.64 -0.50 4.00
N SER A 297 -11.52 -1.04 4.48
CA SER A 297 -10.45 -0.30 5.16
C SER A 297 -9.15 -0.41 4.37
N PRO A 298 -8.16 0.46 4.62
CA PRO A 298 -6.83 0.36 4.00
C PRO A 298 -6.16 -1.00 4.19
N ALA A 299 -6.27 -1.62 5.38
CA ALA A 299 -5.75 -2.97 5.62
C ALA A 299 -6.41 -4.02 4.73
N ARG A 300 -7.72 -3.92 4.49
CA ARG A 300 -8.42 -4.81 3.57
C ARG A 300 -7.93 -4.64 2.13
N ILE A 301 -7.75 -3.39 1.68
CA ILE A 301 -7.19 -3.11 0.34
C ILE A 301 -5.79 -3.70 0.23
N ARG A 302 -4.92 -3.53 1.24
CA ARG A 302 -3.57 -4.12 1.33
C ARG A 302 -3.63 -5.65 1.15
N SER A 303 -4.51 -6.32 1.85
CA SER A 303 -4.68 -7.78 1.74
C SER A 303 -5.09 -8.21 0.33
N ARG A 304 -6.00 -7.48 -0.33
CA ARG A 304 -6.42 -7.75 -1.70
C ARG A 304 -5.31 -7.49 -2.72
N ILE A 305 -4.55 -6.40 -2.56
CA ILE A 305 -3.37 -6.11 -3.41
C ILE A 305 -2.37 -7.27 -3.31
N LYS A 306 -2.03 -7.72 -2.10
CA LYS A 306 -1.12 -8.87 -1.90
C LYS A 306 -1.63 -10.14 -2.58
N THR A 307 -2.95 -10.38 -2.56
CA THR A 307 -3.54 -11.52 -3.27
C THR A 307 -3.33 -11.40 -4.78
N VAL A 308 -3.60 -10.23 -5.37
CA VAL A 308 -3.41 -10.00 -6.81
C VAL A 308 -1.93 -10.10 -7.19
N ILE A 309 -1.01 -9.54 -6.39
CA ILE A 309 0.44 -9.65 -6.64
C ILE A 309 0.87 -11.11 -6.62
N ARG A 310 0.39 -11.92 -5.66
CA ARG A 310 0.72 -13.36 -5.58
C ARG A 310 0.22 -14.14 -6.80
N GLU A 311 -0.93 -13.77 -7.36
CA GLU A 311 -1.52 -14.45 -8.52
C GLU A 311 -0.89 -14.01 -9.85
N THR A 312 -0.44 -12.74 -9.95
CA THR A 312 0.00 -12.13 -11.21
C THR A 312 1.48 -11.78 -11.29
N GLY A 313 2.17 -11.74 -10.14
CA GLY A 313 3.55 -11.24 -10.02
C GLY A 313 3.69 -9.72 -10.19
N ARG A 314 2.58 -8.95 -10.28
CA ARG A 314 2.59 -7.51 -10.57
C ARG A 314 1.64 -6.76 -9.65
N ALA A 315 2.03 -5.53 -9.26
CA ALA A 315 1.16 -4.63 -8.51
C ALA A 315 -0.03 -4.17 -9.38
N PRO A 316 -1.27 -4.17 -8.86
CA PRO A 316 -2.44 -3.79 -9.62
C PRO A 316 -2.66 -2.28 -9.70
N LEU A 317 -3.45 -1.87 -10.71
CA LEU A 317 -4.24 -0.64 -10.61
C LEU A 317 -5.39 -0.89 -9.65
N VAL A 318 -5.53 -0.05 -8.63
CA VAL A 318 -6.60 -0.13 -7.63
C VAL A 318 -7.56 1.04 -7.80
N VAL A 319 -8.84 0.76 -7.91
CA VAL A 319 -9.90 1.78 -7.97
C VAL A 319 -10.76 1.67 -6.71
N VAL A 320 -10.99 2.78 -6.03
CA VAL A 320 -11.83 2.85 -4.82
C VAL A 320 -13.00 3.82 -5.04
N ASP A 321 -14.23 3.31 -5.13
CA ASP A 321 -15.44 4.11 -5.35
C ASP A 321 -16.36 4.03 -4.12
N TYR A 322 -16.36 5.00 -3.21
CA TYR A 322 -15.59 6.24 -3.07
C TYR A 322 -15.10 6.43 -1.61
N LEU A 323 -14.09 7.28 -1.40
CA LEU A 323 -13.35 7.44 -0.13
C LEU A 323 -14.23 7.68 1.10
N GLN A 324 -15.25 8.54 0.99
CA GLN A 324 -16.08 8.92 2.13
C GLN A 324 -16.91 7.76 2.72
N LEU A 325 -17.05 6.63 1.99
CA LEU A 325 -17.70 5.41 2.47
C LEU A 325 -16.72 4.43 3.15
N MET A 326 -15.42 4.65 3.02
CA MET A 326 -14.42 3.81 3.67
C MET A 326 -14.44 3.95 5.20
N GLN A 327 -13.95 2.92 5.87
CA GLN A 327 -13.78 2.86 7.31
C GLN A 327 -12.29 2.87 7.66
N THR A 328 -11.94 3.45 8.81
CA THR A 328 -10.60 3.31 9.39
C THR A 328 -10.46 1.94 10.06
N ASP A 329 -9.24 1.46 10.18
CA ASP A 329 -8.94 0.20 10.86
C ASP A 329 -9.18 0.28 12.38
N GLN A 330 -9.13 1.49 12.95
CA GLN A 330 -9.43 1.74 14.35
C GLN A 330 -10.89 2.17 14.54
N ARG A 331 -11.63 1.47 15.41
CA ARG A 331 -13.00 1.84 15.80
C ARG A 331 -13.00 3.04 16.73
N ASN A 332 -12.71 4.22 16.24
CA ASN A 332 -12.88 5.45 17.02
C ASN A 332 -14.23 6.10 16.68
N THR A 333 -15.26 5.78 17.48
CA THR A 333 -16.63 6.27 17.27
C THR A 333 -16.80 7.78 17.43
N ARG A 334 -15.77 8.50 17.86
CA ARG A 334 -15.79 9.96 18.09
C ARG A 334 -15.06 10.75 16.99
N GLN A 335 -14.52 10.10 15.98
CA GLN A 335 -13.82 10.77 14.89
C GLN A 335 -14.80 11.54 13.98
N SER A 336 -14.43 12.77 13.62
CA SER A 336 -15.18 13.52 12.60
C SER A 336 -15.01 12.88 11.22
N THR A 337 -15.94 13.15 10.29
CA THR A 337 -15.80 12.69 8.89
C THR A 337 -14.52 13.24 8.26
N TYR A 338 -14.12 14.46 8.62
CA TYR A 338 -12.89 15.10 8.19
C TYR A 338 -11.64 14.30 8.61
N ASP A 339 -11.52 14.01 9.91
CA ASP A 339 -10.36 13.28 10.45
C ASP A 339 -10.25 11.88 9.83
N ARG A 340 -11.39 11.19 9.65
CA ARG A 340 -11.44 9.88 9.02
C ARG A 340 -10.96 9.90 7.56
N VAL A 341 -11.43 10.85 6.76
CA VAL A 341 -11.01 10.98 5.34
C VAL A 341 -9.54 11.34 5.25
N THR A 342 -9.04 12.18 6.16
CA THR A 342 -7.62 12.55 6.27
C THR A 342 -6.74 11.32 6.56
N GLU A 343 -7.13 10.52 7.55
CA GLU A 343 -6.41 9.29 7.91
C GLU A 343 -6.40 8.29 6.75
N ILE A 344 -7.57 8.02 6.15
CA ILE A 344 -7.70 7.11 5.01
C ILE A 344 -6.84 7.57 3.83
N SER A 345 -6.84 8.87 3.52
CA SER A 345 -6.04 9.44 2.43
C SER A 345 -4.56 9.14 2.62
N ARG A 346 -4.04 9.46 3.82
CA ARG A 346 -2.64 9.21 4.17
C ARG A 346 -2.28 7.72 4.09
N GLU A 347 -3.13 6.85 4.64
CA GLU A 347 -2.91 5.41 4.61
C GLU A 347 -2.94 4.84 3.18
N LEU A 348 -3.83 5.32 2.31
CA LEU A 348 -3.85 4.93 0.90
C LEU A 348 -2.59 5.39 0.15
N LYS A 349 -2.06 6.59 0.45
CA LYS A 349 -0.80 7.05 -0.14
C LYS A 349 0.38 6.19 0.32
N ILE A 350 0.46 5.86 1.60
CA ILE A 350 1.48 4.94 2.13
C ILE A 350 1.32 3.56 1.46
N LEU A 351 0.10 3.04 1.39
CA LEU A 351 -0.19 1.76 0.77
C LEU A 351 0.24 1.71 -0.71
N ALA A 352 -0.01 2.78 -1.47
CA ALA A 352 0.44 2.88 -2.85
C ALA A 352 1.98 2.78 -2.93
N SER A 353 2.68 3.55 -2.10
CA SER A 353 4.16 3.57 -2.03
C SER A 353 4.73 2.20 -1.68
N ASP A 354 4.23 1.55 -0.61
CA ASP A 354 4.73 0.27 -0.10
C ASP A 354 4.53 -0.89 -1.07
N THR A 355 3.41 -0.87 -1.82
CA THR A 355 3.04 -1.99 -2.69
C THR A 355 3.41 -1.77 -4.14
N GLY A 356 3.80 -0.56 -4.53
CA GLY A 356 3.98 -0.16 -5.93
C GLY A 356 2.67 -0.11 -6.73
N ALA A 357 1.50 -0.27 -6.08
CA ALA A 357 0.21 -0.16 -6.73
C ALA A 357 -0.09 1.29 -7.14
N VAL A 358 -0.79 1.46 -8.24
CA VAL A 358 -1.40 2.75 -8.59
C VAL A 358 -2.79 2.79 -7.99
N ILE A 359 -3.10 3.77 -7.15
CA ILE A 359 -4.42 3.89 -6.51
C ILE A 359 -5.18 5.07 -7.11
N ILE A 360 -6.33 4.81 -7.71
CA ILE A 360 -7.31 5.80 -8.13
C ILE A 360 -8.42 5.84 -7.08
N ALA A 361 -8.44 6.90 -6.29
CA ALA A 361 -9.43 7.12 -5.26
C ALA A 361 -10.49 8.12 -5.74
N LEU A 362 -11.76 7.74 -5.66
CA LEU A 362 -12.84 8.62 -6.05
C LEU A 362 -13.34 9.44 -4.86
N ALA A 363 -13.63 10.70 -5.08
CA ALA A 363 -14.18 11.60 -4.08
C ALA A 363 -15.37 12.41 -4.59
N GLN A 364 -16.20 12.88 -3.69
CA GLN A 364 -17.31 13.74 -4.03
C GLN A 364 -16.98 15.19 -3.70
N LEU A 365 -17.25 16.11 -4.65
CA LEU A 365 -17.11 17.56 -4.44
C LEU A 365 -18.26 18.13 -3.58
N ASN A 366 -17.97 19.21 -2.85
CA ASN A 366 -18.97 19.99 -2.16
C ASN A 366 -19.91 20.74 -3.15
N ARG A 367 -20.92 21.48 -2.66
CA ARG A 367 -21.88 22.20 -3.51
C ARG A 367 -21.37 23.56 -3.98
N GLY A 368 -20.11 23.92 -3.70
CA GLY A 368 -19.52 25.20 -4.05
C GLY A 368 -19.66 25.56 -5.54
N PRO A 369 -19.32 24.65 -6.49
CA PRO A 369 -19.47 24.92 -7.91
C PRO A 369 -20.88 25.32 -8.35
N GLU A 370 -21.92 24.73 -7.74
CA GLU A 370 -23.32 25.00 -8.07
C GLU A 370 -23.76 26.43 -7.66
N GLN A 371 -23.06 27.03 -6.71
CA GLN A 371 -23.39 28.37 -6.19
C GLN A 371 -22.66 29.50 -6.93
N ARG A 372 -21.58 29.16 -7.67
CA ARG A 372 -20.81 30.15 -8.43
C ARG A 372 -21.38 30.40 -9.82
N GLN A 373 -21.06 31.55 -10.41
CA GLN A 373 -21.39 31.84 -11.79
C GLN A 373 -20.62 30.88 -12.74
N ASP A 374 -19.33 30.72 -12.51
CA ASP A 374 -18.53 29.67 -13.17
C ASP A 374 -18.71 28.36 -12.41
N LYS A 375 -19.33 27.37 -13.07
CA LYS A 375 -19.61 26.03 -12.53
C LYS A 375 -18.41 25.08 -12.60
N ARG A 376 -17.28 25.51 -13.18
CA ARG A 376 -16.07 24.67 -13.24
C ARG A 376 -15.54 24.39 -11.84
N PRO A 377 -15.28 23.11 -11.51
CA PRO A 377 -14.77 22.72 -10.21
C PRO A 377 -13.30 23.15 -10.03
N ALA A 378 -12.93 23.46 -8.80
CA ALA A 378 -11.56 23.74 -8.37
C ALA A 378 -11.17 22.81 -7.23
N VAL A 379 -9.87 22.71 -6.94
CA VAL A 379 -9.36 21.87 -5.82
C VAL A 379 -9.99 22.26 -4.48
N SER A 380 -10.26 23.54 -4.27
CA SER A 380 -10.96 24.05 -3.08
C SER A 380 -12.39 23.52 -2.89
N ASP A 381 -12.97 22.90 -3.93
CA ASP A 381 -14.31 22.30 -3.85
C ASP A 381 -14.28 20.83 -3.35
N LEU A 382 -13.10 20.27 -3.17
CA LEU A 382 -12.96 19.00 -2.47
C LEU A 382 -13.45 19.18 -1.04
N ARG A 383 -14.46 18.44 -0.63
CA ARG A 383 -14.98 18.46 0.73
C ARG A 383 -13.97 17.83 1.67
N ASP A 384 -13.66 18.50 2.77
CA ASP A 384 -12.72 18.00 3.81
C ASP A 384 -11.28 17.78 3.29
N SER A 385 -10.69 18.74 2.54
CA SER A 385 -9.79 18.47 1.44
C SER A 385 -8.31 18.81 1.61
N GLY A 386 -7.89 19.47 2.67
CA GLY A 386 -6.47 19.83 2.81
C GLY A 386 -5.52 18.63 2.73
N ALA A 387 -5.90 17.51 3.35
CA ALA A 387 -5.11 16.29 3.32
C ALA A 387 -5.19 15.59 1.96
N LEU A 388 -6.38 15.45 1.38
CA LEU A 388 -6.55 14.84 0.04
C LEU A 388 -5.73 15.56 -1.02
N GLU A 389 -5.69 16.90 -0.94
CA GLU A 389 -4.87 17.70 -1.84
C GLU A 389 -3.38 17.45 -1.62
N GLN A 390 -2.93 17.34 -0.36
CA GLN A 390 -1.51 17.12 -0.04
C GLN A 390 -1.03 15.73 -0.45
N ASP A 391 -1.80 14.69 -0.15
CA ASP A 391 -1.40 13.30 -0.33
C ASP A 391 -1.43 12.84 -1.80
N ALA A 392 -2.40 13.33 -2.59
CA ALA A 392 -2.54 12.93 -3.98
C ALA A 392 -1.38 13.43 -4.86
N ASP A 393 -0.84 12.56 -5.71
CA ASP A 393 0.16 12.91 -6.73
C ASP A 393 -0.45 13.65 -7.91
N ALA A 394 -1.70 13.34 -8.24
CA ALA A 394 -2.50 14.06 -9.23
C ALA A 394 -3.95 14.15 -8.79
N ILE A 395 -4.64 15.22 -9.22
CA ILE A 395 -6.06 15.44 -8.97
C ILE A 395 -6.74 15.71 -10.31
N ILE A 396 -7.75 14.91 -10.62
CA ILE A 396 -8.58 15.06 -11.81
C ILE A 396 -10.00 15.44 -11.37
N LEU A 397 -10.48 16.56 -11.85
CA LEU A 397 -11.84 17.04 -11.60
C LEU A 397 -12.69 16.85 -12.86
N LEU A 398 -13.82 16.18 -12.75
CA LEU A 398 -14.73 15.98 -13.87
C LEU A 398 -15.75 17.12 -13.92
N HIS A 399 -15.92 17.68 -15.11
CA HIS A 399 -16.89 18.74 -15.37
C HIS A 399 -17.65 18.48 -16.66
N ARG A 400 -18.95 18.78 -16.65
CA ARG A 400 -19.84 18.74 -17.80
C ARG A 400 -20.62 20.03 -17.89
N GLU A 401 -20.48 20.73 -19.02
CA GLU A 401 -21.20 21.98 -19.24
C GLU A 401 -22.69 21.72 -19.51
N ASP A 402 -23.00 20.68 -20.30
CA ASP A 402 -24.37 20.30 -20.66
C ASP A 402 -25.23 19.83 -19.47
N TYR A 403 -24.62 19.50 -18.35
CA TYR A 403 -25.38 19.22 -17.12
C TYR A 403 -26.00 20.45 -16.50
N TYR A 404 -25.33 21.60 -16.63
CA TYR A 404 -25.81 22.89 -16.12
C TYR A 404 -26.56 23.71 -17.19
N GLU A 405 -26.13 23.56 -18.44
CA GLU A 405 -26.67 24.27 -19.62
C GLU A 405 -27.02 23.24 -20.70
N PRO A 406 -28.26 22.72 -20.71
CA PRO A 406 -28.66 21.66 -21.66
C PRO A 406 -28.46 22.03 -23.13
N ASP A 407 -28.54 23.32 -23.46
CA ASP A 407 -28.38 23.85 -24.82
C ASP A 407 -26.94 24.26 -25.14
N SER A 408 -25.96 23.83 -24.30
CA SER A 408 -24.55 24.11 -24.56
C SER A 408 -24.09 23.54 -25.90
N ALA A 409 -23.27 24.31 -26.63
CA ALA A 409 -22.58 23.84 -27.84
C ALA A 409 -21.62 22.69 -27.58
N ARG A 410 -21.26 22.45 -26.32
CA ARG A 410 -20.38 21.37 -25.86
C ARG A 410 -21.16 20.14 -25.33
N SER A 411 -22.40 19.98 -25.75
CA SER A 411 -23.21 18.81 -25.36
C SER A 411 -22.53 17.52 -25.81
N GLY A 412 -22.45 16.54 -24.92
CA GLY A 412 -21.77 15.27 -25.15
C GLY A 412 -20.28 15.29 -24.79
N GLU A 413 -19.74 16.39 -24.29
CA GLU A 413 -18.35 16.52 -23.85
C GLU A 413 -18.23 16.48 -22.31
N THR A 414 -17.12 15.90 -21.85
CA THR A 414 -16.71 15.91 -20.43
C THR A 414 -15.28 16.39 -20.33
N ASP A 415 -15.04 17.40 -19.52
CA ASP A 415 -13.71 17.89 -19.21
C ASP A 415 -13.12 17.07 -18.05
N LEU A 416 -11.93 16.51 -18.28
CA LEU A 416 -11.04 15.92 -17.29
C LEU A 416 -10.01 16.99 -16.92
N ILE A 417 -10.28 17.77 -15.89
CA ILE A 417 -9.44 18.89 -15.46
C ILE A 417 -8.34 18.32 -14.55
N VAL A 418 -7.11 18.22 -15.05
CA VAL A 418 -5.95 17.86 -14.22
C VAL A 418 -5.56 19.10 -13.43
N ALA A 419 -6.13 19.22 -12.23
CA ALA A 419 -6.00 20.38 -11.37
C ALA A 419 -4.72 20.36 -10.52
N LYS A 420 -4.16 19.18 -10.28
CA LYS A 420 -2.83 18.96 -9.66
C LYS A 420 -2.10 17.85 -10.39
N HIS A 421 -0.80 18.03 -10.61
CA HIS A 421 0.09 17.01 -11.13
C HIS A 421 1.51 17.26 -10.61
N ARG A 422 2.02 16.40 -9.70
CA ARG A 422 3.35 16.59 -9.07
C ARG A 422 4.49 16.55 -10.08
N ASN A 423 4.37 15.71 -11.10
CA ASN A 423 5.47 15.43 -12.04
C ASN A 423 5.20 15.93 -13.45
N GLY A 424 4.23 16.83 -13.66
CA GLY A 424 3.88 17.33 -14.98
C GLY A 424 2.97 18.56 -14.96
N PRO A 425 2.54 19.01 -16.13
CA PRO A 425 1.69 20.19 -16.24
C PRO A 425 0.25 19.90 -15.82
N THR A 426 -0.45 20.95 -15.42
CA THR A 426 -1.89 20.95 -15.22
C THR A 426 -2.57 21.43 -16.50
N THR A 427 -3.57 20.71 -16.96
CA THR A 427 -4.35 21.07 -18.18
C THR A 427 -5.71 20.40 -18.15
N THR A 428 -6.54 20.67 -19.14
CA THR A 428 -7.82 20.02 -19.32
C THR A 428 -7.78 19.12 -20.56
N VAL A 429 -8.15 17.85 -20.36
CA VAL A 429 -8.38 16.90 -21.46
C VAL A 429 -9.87 16.76 -21.65
N THR A 430 -10.38 16.97 -22.87
CA THR A 430 -11.79 16.83 -23.18
C THR A 430 -12.05 15.46 -23.81
N VAL A 431 -13.05 14.75 -23.29
CA VAL A 431 -13.49 13.43 -23.76
C VAL A 431 -14.97 13.44 -24.11
N GLY A 432 -15.39 12.60 -25.04
CA GLY A 432 -16.80 12.42 -25.35
C GLY A 432 -17.48 11.54 -24.30
N HIS A 433 -18.73 11.84 -23.92
CA HIS A 433 -19.50 10.96 -23.07
C HIS A 433 -20.69 10.33 -23.81
N GLN A 434 -20.96 9.08 -23.48
CA GLN A 434 -22.09 8.30 -23.96
C GLN A 434 -22.72 7.60 -22.75
N PHE A 435 -23.37 8.36 -21.87
CA PHE A 435 -23.87 7.80 -20.59
C PHE A 435 -25.05 6.84 -20.75
N HIS A 436 -25.72 6.85 -21.89
CA HIS A 436 -26.69 5.81 -22.23
C HIS A 436 -26.02 4.42 -22.39
N TYR A 437 -24.69 4.41 -22.68
CA TYR A 437 -23.83 3.22 -22.62
C TYR A 437 -22.91 3.20 -21.39
N SER A 438 -23.12 4.07 -20.42
CA SER A 438 -22.31 4.18 -19.20
C SER A 438 -20.80 4.35 -19.47
N ARG A 439 -20.38 5.08 -20.53
CA ARG A 439 -18.97 5.22 -20.91
C ARG A 439 -18.54 6.63 -21.29
N LEU A 440 -17.24 6.84 -21.19
CA LEU A 440 -16.51 7.95 -21.77
C LEU A 440 -15.62 7.40 -22.91
N ARG A 441 -15.26 8.24 -23.89
CA ARG A 441 -14.41 7.88 -25.02
C ARG A 441 -13.47 9.01 -25.42
N ASP A 442 -12.36 8.70 -26.05
CA ASP A 442 -11.51 9.71 -26.67
C ASP A 442 -12.26 10.49 -27.75
N MET A 443 -11.92 11.78 -27.89
CA MET A 443 -12.43 12.62 -28.96
C MET A 443 -11.73 12.32 -30.29
N SER A 444 -10.46 11.96 -30.28
CA SER A 444 -9.69 11.51 -31.46
C SER A 444 -10.23 10.15 -31.91
N GLY A 445 -10.98 10.17 -33.00
CA GLY A 445 -11.85 9.11 -33.53
C GLY A 445 -11.25 7.77 -33.96
N ALA A 446 -10.25 7.26 -33.27
CA ALA A 446 -9.88 5.86 -33.42
C ALA A 446 -10.98 4.99 -32.77
N GLU A 447 -11.90 4.47 -33.58
CA GLU A 447 -12.81 3.41 -33.09
C GLU A 447 -11.98 2.23 -32.61
N GLU A 448 -12.28 1.79 -31.39
CA GLU A 448 -11.67 0.56 -30.88
C GLU A 448 -11.96 -0.59 -31.87
N PRO A 449 -10.94 -1.37 -32.26
CA PRO A 449 -11.15 -2.50 -33.16
C PRO A 449 -12.17 -3.47 -32.53
N GLU A 450 -13.14 -3.89 -33.33
CA GLU A 450 -14.07 -4.95 -32.93
C GLU A 450 -13.29 -6.25 -32.69
N PRO A 451 -13.66 -7.05 -31.67
CA PRO A 451 -13.05 -8.36 -31.49
C PRO A 451 -13.29 -9.21 -32.73
N ALA A 452 -12.28 -9.99 -33.12
CA ALA A 452 -12.39 -10.93 -34.22
C ALA A 452 -13.56 -11.89 -33.98
N ARG A 453 -14.31 -12.21 -35.06
CA ARG A 453 -15.44 -13.14 -35.01
C ARG A 453 -15.00 -14.54 -34.65
#